data_508ae46f63832960628ec3ec02169ef4
#
_entry.id   508ae46f63832960628ec3ec02169ef4
#
_cell.length_a   1.000
_cell.length_b   1.000
_cell.length_c   1.000
_cell.angle_alpha   90.00
_cell.angle_beta   90.00
_cell.angle_gamma   90.00
#
_symmetry.space_group_name_H-M   'P 1'
#
loop_
_entity.id
_entity.type
_entity.pdbx_description
1 polymer ?
#
loop_
_entity_poly.entity_id
_entity_poly.type
_entity_poly.pdbx_seq_one_letter_code
_entity_poly.pdbx_strand_id
1 'polypeptide(L)'
;ALGAIDVLLEAGVAPEEMPVIVGVDATAPALEAMAAGTLSGTVQNAKEMPQVLMDLALSLYAGEDPAQAADLTAEHYVWLPYREVNRENFRSFQEE
;
A
#
# COMPACT_ATOMS: atom_id res chain seq x y z
N ALA A 1 2.85 -0.03 11.71
CA ALA A 1 2.37 -1.36 12.09
C ALA A 1 3.51 -2.27 12.55
N LEU A 2 4.61 -2.35 11.79
CA LEU A 2 5.73 -3.25 12.11
C LEU A 2 6.39 -2.91 13.46
N GLY A 3 6.52 -1.63 13.79
CA GLY A 3 7.06 -1.21 15.08
C GLY A 3 6.20 -1.68 16.26
N ALA A 4 4.88 -1.64 16.12
CA ALA A 4 3.97 -2.14 17.14
C ALA A 4 4.12 -3.66 17.30
N ILE A 5 4.26 -4.39 16.21
CA ILE A 5 4.49 -5.83 16.21
C ILE A 5 5.80 -6.17 16.92
N ASP A 6 6.86 -5.43 16.63
CA ASP A 6 8.18 -5.64 17.26
C ASP A 6 8.09 -5.48 18.78
N VAL A 7 7.42 -4.45 19.26
CA VAL A 7 7.26 -4.22 20.71
C VAL A 7 6.48 -5.36 21.35
N LEU A 8 5.42 -5.83 20.71
CA LEU A 8 4.62 -6.95 21.23
C LEU A 8 5.41 -8.26 21.25
N LEU A 9 6.19 -8.52 20.20
CA LEU A 9 7.06 -9.71 20.19
C LEU A 9 8.13 -9.66 21.27
N GLU A 10 8.73 -8.50 21.49
CA GLU A 10 9.71 -8.30 22.57
C GLU A 10 9.08 -8.50 23.95
N ALA A 11 7.80 -8.17 24.10
CA ALA A 11 7.05 -8.37 25.33
C ALA A 11 6.60 -9.82 25.54
N GLY A 12 6.89 -10.72 24.59
CA GLY A 12 6.56 -12.13 24.68
C GLY A 12 5.18 -12.51 24.15
N VAL A 13 4.52 -11.63 23.41
CA VAL A 13 3.21 -11.93 22.79
C VAL A 13 3.43 -12.85 21.59
N ALA A 14 2.78 -14.03 21.62
CA ALA A 14 2.87 -15.00 20.51
C ALA A 14 2.08 -14.51 19.29
N PRO A 15 2.47 -14.91 18.06
CA PRO A 15 1.73 -14.51 16.86
C PRO A 15 0.23 -14.78 16.91
N GLU A 16 -0.17 -15.93 17.45
CA GLU A 16 -1.58 -16.28 17.59
C GLU A 16 -2.33 -15.45 18.65
N GLU A 17 -1.62 -14.75 19.50
CA GLU A 17 -2.16 -13.88 20.53
C GLU A 17 -2.13 -12.40 20.14
N MET A 18 -1.60 -12.08 18.96
CA MET A 18 -1.51 -10.70 18.48
C MET A 18 -2.89 -10.07 18.34
N PRO A 19 -3.04 -8.79 18.75
CA PRO A 19 -4.26 -8.04 18.40
C PRO A 19 -4.36 -7.84 16.89
N VAL A 20 -5.51 -7.36 16.44
CA VAL A 20 -5.67 -7.00 15.02
C VAL A 20 -4.81 -5.76 14.75
N ILE A 21 -3.81 -5.93 13.90
CA ILE A 21 -2.91 -4.85 13.48
C ILE A 21 -2.97 -4.76 11.97
N VAL A 22 -3.23 -3.57 11.46
CA VAL A 22 -3.28 -3.30 10.03
C VAL A 22 -2.32 -2.18 9.67
N GLY A 23 -1.83 -2.20 8.45
CA GLY A 23 -0.88 -1.22 7.97
C GLY A 23 -1.25 -0.69 6.60
N VAL A 24 -0.36 0.11 6.05
CA VAL A 24 -0.51 0.70 4.70
C VAL A 24 0.79 0.43 3.94
N ASP A 25 0.69 0.31 2.64
CA ASP A 25 1.74 0.20 1.62
C ASP A 25 2.11 -1.22 1.18
N ALA A 26 1.74 -2.25 1.92
CA ALA A 26 2.04 -3.64 1.55
C ALA A 26 3.52 -3.86 1.17
N THR A 27 4.43 -3.34 1.99
CA THR A 27 5.87 -3.50 1.77
C THR A 27 6.29 -4.96 1.92
N ALA A 28 7.46 -5.33 1.41
CA ALA A 28 7.96 -6.70 1.56
C ALA A 28 8.01 -7.14 3.04
N PRO A 29 8.53 -6.33 3.98
CA PRO A 29 8.48 -6.69 5.40
C PRO A 29 7.04 -6.84 5.95
N ALA A 30 6.08 -6.06 5.43
CA ALA A 30 4.69 -6.20 5.84
C ALA A 30 4.11 -7.55 5.38
N LEU A 31 4.40 -7.96 4.15
CA LEU A 31 3.97 -9.26 3.63
C LEU A 31 4.62 -10.41 4.39
N GLU A 32 5.88 -10.27 4.79
CA GLU A 32 6.55 -11.25 5.65
C GLU A 32 5.88 -11.35 7.03
N ALA A 33 5.48 -10.21 7.61
CA ALA A 33 4.74 -10.19 8.87
C ALA A 33 3.37 -10.86 8.73
N MET A 34 2.73 -10.73 7.59
CA MET A 34 1.48 -11.46 7.31
C MET A 34 1.73 -12.96 7.23
N ALA A 35 2.81 -13.38 6.59
CA ALA A 35 3.19 -14.79 6.53
C ALA A 35 3.49 -15.36 7.92
N ALA A 36 4.09 -14.55 8.80
CA ALA A 36 4.37 -14.93 10.18
C ALA A 36 3.12 -14.91 11.09
N GLY A 37 2.02 -14.36 10.61
CA GLY A 37 0.77 -14.27 11.37
C GLY A 37 0.70 -13.11 12.35
N THR A 38 1.64 -12.16 12.27
CA THR A 38 1.69 -11.01 13.19
C THR A 38 0.98 -9.77 12.65
N LEU A 39 0.86 -9.63 11.34
CA LEU A 39 0.12 -8.55 10.70
C LEU A 39 -1.20 -9.10 10.15
N SER A 40 -2.31 -8.42 10.43
CA SER A 40 -3.65 -8.89 10.04
C SER A 40 -4.04 -8.47 8.63
N GLY A 41 -3.59 -7.32 8.19
CA GLY A 41 -3.91 -6.81 6.86
C GLY A 41 -3.14 -5.54 6.54
N THR A 42 -3.15 -5.19 5.28
CA THR A 42 -2.57 -3.95 4.78
C THR A 42 -3.30 -3.54 3.52
N VAL A 43 -2.99 -2.38 2.98
CA VAL A 43 -3.50 -1.92 1.69
C VAL A 43 -2.32 -1.57 0.80
N GLN A 44 -2.41 -1.91 -0.47
CA GLN A 44 -1.38 -1.56 -1.44
C GLN A 44 -1.84 -0.34 -2.24
N ASN A 45 -0.93 0.63 -2.39
CA ASN A 45 -1.14 1.76 -3.27
C ASN A 45 -1.33 1.29 -4.71
N ALA A 46 -2.04 2.07 -5.51
CA ALA A 46 -2.22 1.77 -6.92
C ALA A 46 -0.86 1.66 -7.62
N LYS A 47 -0.67 0.59 -8.38
CA LYS A 47 0.57 0.35 -9.14
C LYS A 47 0.82 1.45 -10.17
N GLU A 48 -0.24 2.06 -10.64
CA GLU A 48 -0.22 3.09 -11.67
C GLU A 48 0.28 4.45 -11.13
N MET A 49 0.37 4.62 -9.81
CA MET A 49 0.68 5.91 -9.20
C MET A 49 1.98 6.54 -9.74
N PRO A 50 3.12 5.84 -9.79
CA PRO A 50 4.35 6.45 -10.31
C PRO A 50 4.22 6.90 -11.77
N GLN A 51 3.54 6.12 -12.60
CA GLN A 51 3.35 6.46 -14.01
C GLN A 51 2.42 7.67 -14.15
N VAL A 52 1.33 7.71 -13.39
CA VAL A 52 0.40 8.83 -13.39
C VAL A 52 1.11 10.12 -12.95
N LEU A 53 1.91 10.04 -11.90
CA LEU A 53 2.70 11.19 -11.42
C LEU A 53 3.68 11.69 -12.48
N MET A 54 4.37 10.78 -13.16
CA MET A 54 5.32 11.14 -14.21
C MET A 54 4.61 11.76 -15.41
N ASP A 55 3.49 11.18 -15.84
CA ASP A 55 2.72 11.69 -16.96
C ASP A 55 2.20 13.11 -16.69
N LEU A 56 1.71 13.36 -15.46
CA LEU A 56 1.27 14.69 -15.06
C LEU A 56 2.43 15.68 -15.03
N ALA A 57 3.57 15.29 -14.47
CA ALA A 57 4.75 16.15 -14.38
C ALA A 57 5.24 16.54 -15.78
N LEU A 58 5.33 15.58 -16.70
CA LEU A 58 5.76 15.83 -18.07
C LEU A 58 4.77 16.72 -18.84
N SER A 59 3.48 16.50 -18.64
CA SER A 59 2.43 17.32 -19.23
C SER A 59 2.53 18.78 -18.77
N LEU A 60 2.70 19.00 -17.47
CA LEU A 60 2.86 20.33 -16.90
C LEU A 60 4.15 21.00 -17.39
N TYR A 61 5.25 20.25 -17.44
CA TYR A 61 6.53 20.76 -17.94
C TYR A 61 6.44 21.22 -19.40
N ALA A 62 5.71 20.45 -20.23
CA ALA A 62 5.52 20.77 -21.64
C ALA A 62 4.49 21.88 -21.88
N GLY A 63 3.83 22.36 -20.84
CA GLY A 63 2.77 23.38 -20.95
C GLY A 63 1.46 22.85 -21.51
N GLU A 64 1.24 21.53 -21.47
CA GLU A 64 0.02 20.89 -21.94
C GLU A 64 -1.04 20.86 -20.84
N ASP A 65 -2.29 20.58 -21.23
CA ASP A 65 -3.38 20.39 -20.27
C ASP A 65 -3.19 19.04 -19.55
N PRO A 66 -2.98 19.03 -18.22
CA PRO A 66 -2.80 17.79 -17.48
C PRO A 66 -4.01 16.87 -17.52
N ALA A 67 -5.21 17.39 -17.79
CA ALA A 67 -6.40 16.56 -17.92
C ALA A 67 -6.34 15.58 -19.09
N GLN A 68 -5.43 15.79 -20.05
CA GLN A 68 -5.20 14.86 -21.16
C GLN A 68 -4.25 13.73 -20.78
N ALA A 69 -3.45 13.92 -19.74
CA ALA A 69 -2.48 12.93 -19.27
C ALA A 69 -3.08 11.98 -18.22
N ALA A 70 -4.10 12.43 -17.50
CA ALA A 70 -4.74 11.66 -16.45
C ALA A 70 -6.20 12.12 -16.27
N ASP A 71 -7.00 11.28 -15.62
CA ASP A 71 -8.39 11.58 -15.34
C ASP A 71 -8.50 12.49 -14.11
N LEU A 72 -8.37 13.80 -14.35
CA LEU A 72 -8.43 14.81 -13.30
C LEU A 72 -9.87 15.23 -13.02
N THR A 73 -10.19 15.36 -11.71
CA THR A 73 -11.44 15.98 -11.29
C THR A 73 -11.38 17.51 -11.49
N ALA A 74 -12.50 18.18 -11.32
CA ALA A 74 -12.56 19.66 -11.37
C ALA A 74 -11.69 20.31 -10.30
N GLU A 75 -11.47 19.64 -9.17
CA GLU A 75 -10.62 20.10 -8.06
C GLU A 75 -9.15 19.69 -8.25
N HIS A 76 -8.78 19.12 -9.37
CA HIS A 76 -7.42 18.68 -9.72
C HIS A 76 -6.93 17.46 -8.92
N TYR A 77 -7.83 16.52 -8.62
CA TYR A 77 -7.50 15.23 -8.01
C TYR A 77 -7.52 14.12 -9.05
N VAL A 78 -6.61 13.16 -8.90
CA VAL A 78 -6.67 11.87 -9.61
C VAL A 78 -6.90 10.80 -8.56
N TRP A 79 -8.02 10.11 -8.64
CA TRP A 79 -8.39 9.04 -7.72
C TRP A 79 -7.86 7.71 -8.23
N LEU A 80 -6.98 7.08 -7.46
CA LEU A 80 -6.42 5.77 -7.77
C LEU A 80 -6.84 4.79 -6.66
N PRO A 81 -7.33 3.60 -7.03
CA PRO A 81 -7.83 2.65 -6.04
C PRO A 81 -6.69 1.99 -5.26
N TYR A 82 -6.90 1.80 -3.97
CA TYR A 82 -6.06 0.92 -3.16
C TYR A 82 -6.55 -0.52 -3.34
N ARG A 83 -5.65 -1.48 -3.13
CA ARG A 83 -6.00 -2.90 -3.11
C ARG A 83 -5.89 -3.42 -1.68
N GLU A 84 -6.94 -4.11 -1.22
CA GLU A 84 -6.92 -4.78 0.08
C GLU A 84 -5.98 -5.97 0.04
N VAL A 85 -5.12 -6.08 1.06
CA VAL A 85 -4.23 -7.22 1.25
C VAL A 85 -4.58 -7.87 2.58
N ASN A 86 -5.07 -9.10 2.53
CA ASN A 86 -5.53 -9.85 3.69
C ASN A 86 -4.88 -11.24 3.74
N ARG A 87 -5.23 -12.04 4.74
CA ARG A 87 -4.65 -13.37 4.95
C ARG A 87 -4.93 -14.36 3.81
N GLU A 88 -5.98 -14.11 3.03
CA GLU A 88 -6.34 -15.00 1.92
C GLU A 88 -5.56 -14.68 0.64
N ASN A 89 -5.20 -13.41 0.42
CA ASN A 89 -4.62 -12.97 -0.85
C ASN A 89 -3.18 -12.47 -0.79
N PHE A 90 -2.59 -12.31 0.41
CA PHE A 90 -1.27 -11.68 0.55
C PHE A 90 -0.16 -12.38 -0.25
N ARG A 91 -0.28 -13.68 -0.47
CA ARG A 91 0.75 -14.45 -1.20
C ARG A 91 0.85 -14.04 -2.65
N SER A 92 -0.26 -13.66 -3.27
CA SER A 92 -0.23 -13.16 -4.65
C SER A 92 0.54 -11.84 -4.76
N PHE A 93 0.55 -11.03 -3.70
CA PHE A 93 1.33 -9.80 -3.63
C PHE A 93 2.82 -10.05 -3.43
N GLN A 94 3.20 -11.14 -2.77
CA GLN A 94 4.60 -11.53 -2.62
C GLN A 94 5.24 -11.92 -3.94
N GLU A 95 4.45 -12.38 -4.90
CA GLU A 95 4.91 -12.79 -6.22
C GLU A 95 5.07 -11.62 -7.20
N GLU A 96 4.62 -10.44 -6.83
CA GLU A 96 4.69 -9.24 -7.67
C GLU A 96 6.07 -8.58 -7.67
#